data_45bde263ba3723aee6a199b0e897c036
#
_entry.id   45bde263ba3723aee6a199b0e897c036
#
_cell.length_a   1.000
_cell.length_b   1.000
_cell.length_c   1.000
_cell.angle_alpha   90.00
_cell.angle_beta   90.00
_cell.angle_gamma   90.00
#
_symmetry.space_group_name_H-M   'P 1'
#
loop_
_entity.id
_entity.type
_entity.pdbx_description
1 polymer ?
#
loop_
_entity_poly.entity_id
_entity_poly.type
_entity_poly.pdbx_seq_one_letter_code
_entity_poly.pdbx_strand_id
1 'polypeptide(L)'
;MQLDHCVIAVSDWERSNRFYADVLGAELVELEYGRYAYRFGGQQLNVHGPGSAPHPRAADPVRPGNSDLCFRWDGTAEEAAAHLATHGVEVELGPVERQGAAGRGRSVYFRDPDGSLLELISYAV
;
A
#
# COMPACT_ATOMS: atom_id res chain seq x y z
N MET A 1 8.45 21.49 3.11
CA MET A 1 8.27 20.24 3.91
C MET A 1 7.78 19.15 2.97
N GLN A 2 8.28 17.95 3.11
CA GLN A 2 7.92 16.80 2.27
C GLN A 2 7.60 15.60 3.16
N LEU A 3 6.64 14.77 2.73
CA LEU A 3 6.37 13.53 3.41
C LEU A 3 7.53 12.56 3.14
N ASP A 4 8.13 12.00 4.19
CA ASP A 4 9.26 11.07 4.07
C ASP A 4 8.79 9.62 4.01
N HIS A 5 8.01 9.22 4.98
CA HIS A 5 7.44 7.87 5.05
C HIS A 5 6.13 7.87 5.83
N CYS A 6 5.36 6.82 5.64
CA CYS A 6 4.19 6.50 6.47
C CYS A 6 4.47 5.19 7.20
N VAL A 7 3.69 4.93 8.23
CA VAL A 7 3.78 3.67 8.99
C VAL A 7 2.51 2.87 8.80
N ILE A 8 2.65 1.59 8.49
CA ILE A 8 1.55 0.63 8.45
C ILE A 8 1.85 -0.53 9.40
N ALA A 9 0.84 -1.30 9.75
CA ALA A 9 1.02 -2.53 10.52
C ALA A 9 0.53 -3.75 9.74
N VAL A 10 1.19 -4.89 9.98
CA VAL A 10 0.85 -6.16 9.33
C VAL A 10 0.84 -7.27 10.38
N SER A 11 0.03 -8.30 10.14
CA SER A 11 -0.09 -9.42 11.08
C SER A 11 0.81 -10.62 10.72
N ASP A 12 1.34 -10.65 9.50
CA ASP A 12 2.14 -11.78 8.99
C ASP A 12 3.18 -11.24 8.01
N TRP A 13 4.46 -11.34 8.37
CA TRP A 13 5.55 -10.81 7.55
C TRP A 13 5.62 -11.44 6.17
N GLU A 14 5.58 -12.77 6.09
CA GLU A 14 5.76 -13.47 4.82
C GLU A 14 4.64 -13.13 3.84
N ARG A 15 3.40 -13.18 4.30
CA ARG A 15 2.23 -12.90 3.47
C ARG A 15 2.21 -11.44 3.02
N SER A 16 2.47 -10.52 3.94
CA SER A 16 2.49 -9.08 3.64
C SER A 16 3.63 -8.73 2.69
N ASN A 17 4.84 -9.23 2.95
CA ASN A 17 6.01 -8.97 2.10
C ASN A 17 5.74 -9.43 0.67
N ARG A 18 5.18 -10.61 0.50
CA ARG A 18 4.84 -11.16 -0.82
C ARG A 18 3.83 -10.27 -1.55
N PHE A 19 2.79 -9.86 -0.85
CA PHE A 19 1.74 -9.01 -1.43
C PHE A 19 2.32 -7.65 -1.88
N TYR A 20 3.01 -6.95 -0.99
CA TYR A 20 3.52 -5.61 -1.31
C TYR A 20 4.62 -5.65 -2.38
N ALA A 21 5.44 -6.70 -2.42
CA ALA A 21 6.44 -6.87 -3.47
C ALA A 21 5.80 -7.24 -4.82
N ASP A 22 4.93 -8.24 -4.84
CA ASP A 22 4.39 -8.79 -6.09
C ASP A 22 3.28 -7.92 -6.68
N VAL A 23 2.36 -7.45 -5.86
CA VAL A 23 1.20 -6.68 -6.34
C VAL A 23 1.55 -5.21 -6.53
N LEU A 24 2.24 -4.61 -5.56
CA LEU A 24 2.52 -3.18 -5.56
C LEU A 24 3.94 -2.83 -6.02
N GLY A 25 4.80 -3.82 -6.26
CA GLY A 25 6.14 -3.58 -6.77
C GLY A 25 7.11 -3.00 -5.75
N ALA A 26 6.85 -3.18 -4.46
CA ALA A 26 7.74 -2.68 -3.41
C ALA A 26 9.09 -3.39 -3.44
N GLU A 27 10.15 -2.63 -3.17
CA GLU A 27 11.44 -3.19 -2.79
C GLU A 27 11.37 -3.52 -1.30
N LEU A 28 11.66 -4.77 -0.94
CA LEU A 28 11.70 -5.20 0.45
C LEU A 28 13.05 -4.79 1.05
N VAL A 29 13.01 -3.93 2.06
CA VAL A 29 14.21 -3.49 2.77
C VAL A 29 14.26 -4.22 4.11
N GLU A 30 15.19 -5.16 4.24
CA GLU A 30 15.36 -5.90 5.48
C GLU A 30 16.04 -5.03 6.53
N LEU A 31 15.45 -4.97 7.70
CA LEU A 31 15.92 -4.23 8.85
C LEU A 31 16.34 -5.21 9.94
N GLU A 32 16.83 -4.67 11.08
CA GLU A 32 17.25 -5.51 12.21
C GLU A 32 16.06 -6.30 12.78
N TYR A 33 16.37 -7.45 13.36
CA TYR A 33 15.41 -8.31 14.08
C TYR A 33 14.27 -8.83 13.21
N GLY A 34 14.55 -9.09 11.90
CA GLY A 34 13.56 -9.67 10.98
C GLY A 34 12.41 -8.75 10.63
N ARG A 35 12.61 -7.44 10.78
CA ARG A 35 11.62 -6.43 10.38
C ARG A 35 11.91 -5.97 8.95
N TYR A 36 10.91 -5.36 8.32
CA TYR A 36 11.02 -4.87 6.95
C TYR A 36 10.43 -3.48 6.80
N ALA A 37 10.89 -2.78 5.77
CA ALA A 37 10.24 -1.61 5.22
C ALA A 37 9.93 -1.88 3.74
N TYR A 38 8.94 -1.22 3.20
CA TYR A 38 8.54 -1.35 1.80
C TYR A 38 8.87 -0.04 1.09
N ARG A 39 9.78 -0.11 0.11
CA ARG A 39 10.26 1.08 -0.60
C ARG A 39 9.67 1.15 -2.00
N PHE A 40 9.24 2.34 -2.38
CA PHE A 40 8.67 2.67 -3.68
C PHE A 40 9.44 3.87 -4.25
N GLY A 41 10.60 3.62 -4.87
CA GLY A 41 11.46 4.71 -5.32
C GLY A 41 11.95 5.56 -4.15
N GLY A 42 11.64 6.85 -4.17
CA GLY A 42 12.00 7.78 -3.09
C GLY A 42 11.05 7.79 -1.90
N GLN A 43 10.04 6.93 -1.89
CA GLN A 43 9.02 6.87 -0.82
C GLN A 43 9.07 5.53 -0.12
N GLN A 44 8.61 5.50 1.12
CA GLN A 44 8.74 4.29 1.94
C GLN A 44 7.58 4.13 2.90
N LEU A 45 7.19 2.88 3.12
CA LEU A 45 6.34 2.48 4.22
C LEU A 45 7.23 1.79 5.26
N ASN A 46 7.26 2.31 6.48
CA ASN A 46 7.82 1.59 7.61
C ASN A 46 6.75 0.65 8.14
N VAL A 47 7.11 -0.58 8.45
CA VAL A 47 6.13 -1.61 8.76
C VAL A 47 6.30 -2.10 10.19
N HIS A 48 5.22 -2.06 10.95
CA HIS A 48 5.14 -2.68 12.28
C HIS A 48 4.47 -4.04 12.12
N GLY A 49 5.22 -5.10 12.38
CA GLY A 49 4.75 -6.47 12.25
C GLY A 49 5.01 -7.27 13.52
N PRO A 50 4.76 -8.57 13.49
CA PRO A 50 5.05 -9.44 14.63
C PRO A 50 6.49 -9.27 15.11
N GLY A 51 6.66 -9.12 16.42
CA GLY A 51 7.96 -8.87 17.04
C GLY A 51 8.36 -7.41 17.13
N SER A 52 7.61 -6.49 16.52
CA SER A 52 7.87 -5.06 16.65
C SER A 52 7.37 -4.54 18.00
N ALA A 53 8.17 -3.66 18.62
CA ALA A 53 7.82 -2.99 19.88
C ALA A 53 8.11 -1.50 19.72
N PRO A 54 7.40 -0.79 18.83
CA PRO A 54 7.72 0.58 18.52
C PRO A 54 7.46 1.52 19.69
N HIS A 55 8.34 2.52 19.85
CA HIS A 55 8.20 3.58 20.84
C HIS A 55 8.89 4.84 20.31
N PRO A 56 8.27 6.03 20.30
CA PRO A 56 6.87 6.29 20.67
C PRO A 56 5.88 5.76 19.65
N ARG A 57 4.59 5.84 19.98
CA ARG A 57 3.49 5.43 19.09
C ARG A 57 2.43 6.52 19.02
N ALA A 58 1.63 6.50 17.96
CA ALA A 58 0.45 7.36 17.88
C ALA A 58 -0.51 7.05 19.04
N ALA A 59 -1.33 8.04 19.41
CA ALA A 59 -2.34 7.85 20.45
C ALA A 59 -3.30 6.71 20.12
N ASP A 60 -3.69 6.58 18.84
CA ASP A 60 -4.37 5.40 18.30
C ASP A 60 -3.39 4.74 17.32
N PRO A 61 -2.66 3.72 17.75
CA PRO A 61 -1.58 3.17 16.95
C PRO A 61 -2.04 2.49 15.68
N VAL A 62 -1.12 2.39 14.70
CA VAL A 62 -1.39 1.58 13.52
C VAL A 62 -1.61 0.12 13.93
N ARG A 63 -2.59 -0.52 13.31
CA ARG A 63 -2.93 -1.92 13.53
C ARG A 63 -3.12 -2.60 12.18
N PRO A 64 -2.89 -3.91 12.08
CA PRO A 64 -3.22 -4.62 10.85
C PRO A 64 -4.67 -4.36 10.44
N GLY A 65 -4.86 -3.96 9.18
CA GLY A 65 -6.19 -3.70 8.62
C GLY A 65 -6.70 -2.27 8.76
N ASN A 66 -5.96 -1.35 9.38
CA ASN A 66 -6.46 0.01 9.59
C ASN A 66 -5.75 1.10 8.76
N SER A 67 -4.91 0.73 7.81
CA SER A 67 -4.33 1.72 6.91
C SER A 67 -5.23 1.97 5.69
N ASP A 68 -5.05 3.13 5.08
CA ASP A 68 -5.80 3.58 3.92
C ASP A 68 -4.83 4.37 3.04
N LEU A 69 -4.36 3.74 1.96
CA LEU A 69 -3.28 4.27 1.14
C LEU A 69 -3.65 4.28 -0.33
N CYS A 70 -3.19 5.31 -1.03
CA CYS A 70 -3.34 5.41 -2.47
C CYS A 70 -1.96 5.50 -3.13
N PHE A 71 -1.76 4.69 -4.18
CA PHE A 71 -0.58 4.72 -5.02
C PHE A 71 -0.95 5.22 -6.41
N ARG A 72 -0.06 5.98 -7.02
CA ARG A 72 -0.23 6.40 -8.40
C ARG A 72 0.14 5.25 -9.33
N TRP A 73 -0.75 4.94 -10.25
CA TRP A 73 -0.55 3.92 -11.28
C TRP A 73 -0.15 4.59 -12.60
N ASP A 74 0.92 4.08 -13.22
CA ASP A 74 1.32 4.51 -14.56
C ASP A 74 0.56 3.68 -15.59
N GLY A 75 -0.39 4.30 -16.26
CA GLY A 75 -1.28 3.65 -17.20
C GLY A 75 -2.73 4.00 -16.91
N THR A 76 -3.65 3.32 -17.55
CA THR A 76 -5.09 3.56 -17.35
C THR A 76 -5.60 2.83 -16.11
N ALA A 77 -6.74 3.27 -15.61
CA ALA A 77 -7.39 2.59 -14.48
C ALA A 77 -7.83 1.17 -14.85
N GLU A 78 -8.19 0.95 -16.11
CA GLU A 78 -8.51 -0.39 -16.63
C GLU A 78 -7.30 -1.31 -16.60
N GLU A 79 -6.11 -0.79 -16.94
CA GLU A 79 -4.86 -1.55 -16.84
C GLU A 79 -4.51 -1.86 -15.39
N ALA A 80 -4.79 -0.93 -14.46
CA ALA A 80 -4.62 -1.18 -13.04
C ALA A 80 -5.50 -2.32 -12.56
N ALA A 81 -6.77 -2.32 -12.96
CA ALA A 81 -7.71 -3.40 -12.63
C ALA A 81 -7.24 -4.75 -13.20
N ALA A 82 -6.74 -4.75 -14.44
CA ALA A 82 -6.21 -5.96 -15.06
C ALA A 82 -4.98 -6.49 -14.33
N HIS A 83 -4.10 -5.59 -13.90
CA HIS A 83 -2.92 -5.96 -13.10
C HIS A 83 -3.32 -6.64 -11.79
N LEU A 84 -4.28 -6.08 -11.08
CA LEU A 84 -4.78 -6.68 -9.84
C LEU A 84 -5.36 -8.08 -10.10
N ALA A 85 -6.14 -8.22 -11.19
CA ALA A 85 -6.73 -9.50 -11.56
C ALA A 85 -5.67 -10.57 -11.84
N THR A 86 -4.55 -10.22 -12.48
CA THR A 86 -3.46 -11.18 -12.75
C THR A 86 -2.82 -11.71 -11.46
N HIS A 87 -2.92 -10.97 -10.36
CA HIS A 87 -2.43 -11.38 -9.05
C HIS A 87 -3.53 -11.97 -8.16
N GLY A 88 -4.73 -12.23 -8.71
CA GLY A 88 -5.84 -12.78 -7.96
C GLY A 88 -6.43 -11.81 -6.93
N VAL A 89 -6.21 -10.51 -7.10
CA VAL A 89 -6.70 -9.48 -6.19
C VAL A 89 -8.02 -8.93 -6.72
N GLU A 90 -9.06 -9.00 -5.89
CA GLU A 90 -10.38 -8.50 -6.23
C GLU A 90 -10.43 -6.98 -6.17
N VAL A 91 -10.99 -6.35 -7.23
CA VAL A 91 -11.32 -4.93 -7.21
C VAL A 91 -12.67 -4.77 -6.50
N GLU A 92 -12.65 -4.09 -5.35
CA GLU A 92 -13.86 -3.87 -4.57
C GLU A 92 -14.73 -2.77 -5.17
N LEU A 93 -14.11 -1.73 -5.73
CA LEU A 93 -14.80 -0.59 -6.33
C LEU A 93 -13.92 0.02 -7.42
N GLY A 94 -14.53 0.35 -8.53
CA GLY A 94 -13.85 1.10 -9.59
C GLY A 94 -13.75 0.35 -10.92
N PRO A 95 -13.27 1.04 -11.96
CA PRO A 95 -12.76 2.43 -11.95
C PRO A 95 -13.83 3.48 -11.65
N VAL A 96 -13.49 4.40 -10.76
CA VAL A 96 -14.37 5.53 -10.39
C VAL A 96 -13.55 6.82 -10.36
N GLU A 97 -14.21 7.96 -10.62
CA GLU A 97 -13.53 9.24 -10.52
C GLU A 97 -13.22 9.60 -9.07
N ARG A 98 -12.00 10.10 -8.85
CA ARG A 98 -11.54 10.55 -7.53
C ARG A 98 -10.64 11.77 -7.65
N GLN A 99 -10.61 12.58 -6.59
CA GLN A 99 -9.69 13.69 -6.47
C GLN A 99 -8.42 13.21 -5.77
N GLY A 100 -7.29 13.29 -6.46
CA GLY A 100 -5.98 12.96 -5.90
C GLY A 100 -5.10 14.19 -5.80
N ALA A 101 -3.83 13.98 -5.41
CA ALA A 101 -2.88 15.06 -5.22
C ALA A 101 -2.57 15.83 -6.51
N ALA A 102 -2.60 15.16 -7.67
CA ALA A 102 -2.33 15.77 -8.96
C ALA A 102 -3.61 16.26 -9.68
N GLY A 103 -4.76 16.17 -9.03
CA GLY A 103 -6.03 16.59 -9.59
C GLY A 103 -7.01 15.42 -9.70
N ARG A 104 -7.94 15.54 -10.65
CA ARG A 104 -8.94 14.50 -10.88
C ARG A 104 -8.31 13.31 -11.62
N GLY A 105 -8.56 12.12 -11.10
CA GLY A 105 -8.12 10.86 -11.69
C GLY A 105 -9.20 9.80 -11.63
N ARG A 106 -8.85 8.58 -11.97
CA ARG A 106 -9.74 7.41 -11.90
C ARG A 106 -9.05 6.34 -11.07
N SER A 107 -9.78 5.77 -10.13
CA SER A 107 -9.21 4.87 -9.13
C SER A 107 -9.89 3.51 -9.10
N VAL A 108 -9.12 2.51 -8.69
CA VAL A 108 -9.62 1.20 -8.31
C VAL A 108 -9.21 0.92 -6.86
N TYR A 109 -10.12 0.30 -6.10
CA TYR A 109 -9.93 -0.01 -4.68
C TYR A 109 -9.85 -1.50 -4.45
N PHE A 110 -9.00 -1.89 -3.52
CA PHE A 110 -8.78 -3.29 -3.16
C PHE A 110 -8.27 -3.38 -1.72
N ARG A 111 -8.03 -4.60 -1.24
CA ARG A 111 -7.58 -4.83 0.14
C ARG A 111 -6.21 -5.49 0.16
N ASP A 112 -5.42 -5.12 1.18
CA ASP A 112 -4.21 -5.88 1.48
C ASP A 112 -4.57 -7.16 2.26
N PRO A 113 -3.61 -8.06 2.58
CA PRO A 113 -3.93 -9.31 3.27
C PRO A 113 -4.57 -9.15 4.64
N ASP A 114 -4.38 -8.01 5.30
CA ASP A 114 -4.97 -7.73 6.61
C ASP A 114 -6.30 -6.96 6.53
N GLY A 115 -6.75 -6.62 5.32
CA GLY A 115 -7.98 -5.89 5.10
C GLY A 115 -7.83 -4.37 5.05
N SER A 116 -6.60 -3.85 5.10
CA SER A 116 -6.36 -2.41 4.90
C SER A 116 -6.80 -2.00 3.51
N LEU A 117 -7.35 -0.78 3.40
CA LEU A 117 -7.83 -0.27 2.12
C LEU A 117 -6.67 0.26 1.28
N LEU A 118 -6.62 -0.18 0.03
CA LEU A 118 -5.65 0.29 -0.94
C LEU A 118 -6.36 0.84 -2.17
N GLU A 119 -5.72 1.80 -2.79
CA GLU A 119 -6.23 2.46 -3.99
C GLU A 119 -5.09 2.62 -4.99
N LEU A 120 -5.38 2.37 -6.27
CA LEU A 120 -4.50 2.79 -7.36
C LEU A 120 -5.22 3.89 -8.11
N ILE A 121 -4.61 5.07 -8.19
CA ILE A 121 -5.16 6.20 -8.95
C ILE A 121 -4.39 6.39 -10.24
N SER A 122 -5.12 6.54 -11.33
CA SER A 122 -4.58 6.84 -12.66
C SER A 122 -4.96 8.24 -13.08
N TYR A 123 -3.99 8.99 -13.54
CA TYR A 123 -4.19 10.30 -14.16
C TYR A 123 -4.13 10.22 -15.69
N ALA A 124 -3.99 9.02 -16.23
CA ALA A 124 -4.00 8.81 -17.67
C ALA A 124 -5.39 9.06 -18.27
N VAL A 125 -5.44 9.66 -19.42
CA VAL A 125 -6.68 9.96 -20.13
C VAL A 125 -7.09 8.79 -21.02
#